data_39b9e321992554737ffbb909e7ee33c3
#
_entry.id   39b9e321992554737ffbb909e7ee33c3
#
_cell.length_a   1.000
_cell.length_b   1.000
_cell.length_c   1.000
_cell.angle_alpha   90.00
_cell.angle_beta   90.00
_cell.angle_gamma   90.00
#
_symmetry.space_group_name_H-M   'P 1'
#
loop_
_entity.id
_entity.type
_entity.pdbx_description
1 polymer ?
#
loop_
_entity_poly.entity_id
_entity_poly.type
_entity_poly.pdbx_seq_one_letter_code
_entity_poly.pdbx_strand_id
1 'polypeptide(L)'
;MKKRIVYPLVIIATLVVVYFLGPKIKCIELDTILPVISVGIDSISQYVEQQEAQYPVKPDNESIILWGDSVARPTSYVLLYLHGFSASRNEGYPVTHDFVKEFKVNAYLPRLAEHGLMLDEPLLNMTPTALYNSAKQSLVIAHKLGQKVVIMAISTGCTLALMLAADYPKLVDGLILYSPNIKIKDIFSPLLSGPWGLQLTRMAHGSKYYISGDLPDSEDCKYWYCRYRVEAQVYLQQLLDMRMNEKEFAKVHQALFLGYYYKDEKQQDQTIDVKAALKMFDELGSPKDQKVKMAFPRAGAHVIASEITSKSVDEVKKQTFKFARHVLKMQ
;
A
#
# COMPACT_ATOMS: atom_id res chain seq x y z
N MET A 1 -29.94 45.39 16.73
CA MET A 1 -28.72 44.79 16.14
C MET A 1 -28.31 43.45 16.81
N LYS A 2 -28.37 43.26 18.12
CA LYS A 2 -27.93 42.04 18.82
C LYS A 2 -28.64 40.74 18.38
N LYS A 3 -29.95 40.74 18.11
CA LYS A 3 -30.71 39.53 17.69
C LYS A 3 -30.29 39.00 16.32
N ARG A 4 -29.86 39.84 15.37
CA ARG A 4 -29.44 39.40 14.02
C ARG A 4 -28.13 38.56 13.98
N ILE A 5 -27.28 38.70 15.02
CA ILE A 5 -26.03 37.96 15.13
C ILE A 5 -26.20 36.66 15.92
N VAL A 6 -27.17 36.59 16.83
CA VAL A 6 -27.40 35.43 17.70
C VAL A 6 -27.92 34.23 16.90
N TYR A 7 -28.86 34.43 15.97
CA TYR A 7 -29.42 33.31 15.17
C TYR A 7 -28.38 32.55 14.33
N PRO A 8 -27.48 33.20 13.56
CA PRO A 8 -26.44 32.47 12.81
C PRO A 8 -25.46 31.73 13.74
N LEU A 9 -25.12 32.31 14.91
CA LEU A 9 -24.27 31.63 15.89
C LEU A 9 -24.93 30.37 16.47
N VAL A 10 -26.24 30.42 16.78
CA VAL A 10 -27.00 29.26 17.26
C VAL A 10 -27.07 28.19 16.18
N ILE A 11 -27.33 28.56 14.92
CA ILE A 11 -27.36 27.62 13.79
C ILE A 11 -25.99 26.93 13.63
N ILE A 12 -24.88 27.71 13.64
CA ILE A 12 -23.53 27.16 13.53
C ILE A 12 -23.25 26.21 14.71
N ALA A 13 -23.56 26.61 15.93
CA ALA A 13 -23.38 25.76 17.10
C ALA A 13 -24.19 24.46 16.99
N THR A 14 -25.43 24.53 16.53
CA THR A 14 -26.29 23.36 16.30
C THR A 14 -25.67 22.44 15.23
N LEU A 15 -25.20 22.98 14.10
CA LEU A 15 -24.55 22.21 13.04
C LEU A 15 -23.28 21.53 13.53
N VAL A 16 -22.48 22.21 14.34
CA VAL A 16 -21.28 21.64 14.98
C VAL A 16 -21.66 20.47 15.90
N VAL A 17 -22.66 20.64 16.74
CA VAL A 17 -23.15 19.56 17.63
C VAL A 17 -23.66 18.40 16.80
N VAL A 18 -24.49 18.63 15.78
CA VAL A 18 -24.99 17.59 14.88
C VAL A 18 -23.85 16.84 14.18
N TYR A 19 -22.82 17.58 13.75
CA TYR A 19 -21.63 16.96 13.15
C TYR A 19 -20.97 15.99 14.14
N PHE A 20 -20.66 16.40 15.34
CA PHE A 20 -19.98 15.56 16.33
C PHE A 20 -20.82 14.39 16.87
N LEU A 21 -22.15 14.48 16.81
CA LEU A 21 -23.08 13.39 17.13
C LEU A 21 -23.27 12.40 15.98
N GLY A 22 -22.65 12.66 14.83
CA GLY A 22 -22.77 11.80 13.65
C GLY A 22 -22.17 10.42 13.82
N PRO A 23 -22.71 9.42 13.10
CA PRO A 23 -22.17 8.07 13.12
C PRO A 23 -20.73 8.07 12.57
N LYS A 24 -19.86 7.32 13.24
CA LYS A 24 -18.48 7.09 12.83
C LYS A 24 -18.20 5.60 12.77
N ILE A 25 -17.51 5.14 11.73
CA ILE A 25 -17.02 3.77 11.68
C ILE A 25 -15.99 3.61 12.81
N LYS A 26 -16.23 2.60 13.67
CA LYS A 26 -15.35 2.34 14.81
C LYS A 26 -13.96 1.93 14.32
N CYS A 27 -12.94 2.63 14.78
CA CYS A 27 -11.57 2.22 14.60
C CYS A 27 -11.25 1.05 15.55
N ILE A 28 -10.58 0.03 15.03
CA ILE A 28 -10.13 -1.12 15.82
C ILE A 28 -8.63 -0.96 15.99
N GLU A 29 -8.12 -1.18 17.20
CA GLU A 29 -6.69 -1.20 17.47
C GLU A 29 -6.02 -2.33 16.67
N LEU A 30 -4.85 -2.02 16.12
CA LEU A 30 -4.02 -2.96 15.38
C LEU A 30 -3.10 -3.66 16.38
N ASP A 31 -3.18 -4.98 16.46
CA ASP A 31 -2.20 -5.74 17.23
C ASP A 31 -0.88 -5.90 16.47
N THR A 32 0.19 -6.18 17.23
CA THR A 32 1.53 -6.44 16.69
C THR A 32 1.93 -7.92 16.83
N ILE A 33 0.98 -8.82 17.04
CA ILE A 33 1.25 -10.25 17.13
C ILE A 33 1.43 -10.81 15.72
N LEU A 34 2.59 -11.45 15.48
CA LEU A 34 2.84 -12.13 14.21
C LEU A 34 2.12 -13.49 14.20
N PRO A 35 1.53 -13.89 13.07
CA PRO A 35 0.95 -15.21 12.93
C PRO A 35 2.04 -16.29 12.95
N VAL A 36 1.71 -17.46 13.49
CA VAL A 36 2.58 -18.63 13.44
C VAL A 36 2.24 -19.46 12.19
N ILE A 37 3.23 -19.66 11.33
CA ILE A 37 3.12 -20.49 10.12
C ILE A 37 4.09 -21.66 10.28
N SER A 38 3.59 -22.86 10.51
CA SER A 38 4.39 -24.03 10.88
C SER A 38 4.88 -24.87 9.68
N VAL A 39 4.73 -24.37 8.43
CA VAL A 39 5.19 -25.08 7.23
C VAL A 39 6.66 -24.76 6.92
N GLY A 40 7.39 -25.78 6.43
CA GLY A 40 8.74 -25.61 5.92
C GLY A 40 8.79 -25.09 4.49
N ILE A 41 10.00 -24.81 3.99
CA ILE A 41 10.20 -24.28 2.63
C ILE A 41 9.70 -25.25 1.54
N ASP A 42 9.85 -26.55 1.74
CA ASP A 42 9.44 -27.58 0.78
C ASP A 42 7.91 -27.63 0.57
N SER A 43 7.14 -27.14 1.54
CA SER A 43 5.67 -27.13 1.50
C SER A 43 5.07 -25.73 1.39
N ILE A 44 5.91 -24.68 1.31
CA ILE A 44 5.41 -23.28 1.36
C ILE A 44 4.59 -22.91 0.12
N SER A 45 4.97 -23.39 -1.06
CA SER A 45 4.19 -23.16 -2.29
C SER A 45 2.80 -23.79 -2.19
N GLN A 46 2.74 -25.04 -1.76
CA GLN A 46 1.46 -25.75 -1.55
C GLN A 46 0.60 -25.05 -0.49
N TYR A 47 1.22 -24.56 0.59
CA TYR A 47 0.52 -23.79 1.60
C TYR A 47 -0.11 -22.53 1.02
N VAL A 48 0.63 -21.74 0.22
CA VAL A 48 0.12 -20.53 -0.41
C VAL A 48 -1.04 -20.87 -1.37
N GLU A 49 -0.88 -21.88 -2.22
CA GLU A 49 -1.94 -22.34 -3.12
C GLU A 49 -3.21 -22.79 -2.39
N GLN A 50 -3.07 -23.52 -1.28
CA GLN A 50 -4.20 -23.94 -0.45
C GLN A 50 -4.91 -22.76 0.24
N GLN A 51 -4.17 -21.70 0.62
CA GLN A 51 -4.79 -20.48 1.15
C GLN A 51 -5.59 -19.76 0.06
N GLU A 52 -5.03 -19.60 -1.15
CA GLU A 52 -5.73 -18.96 -2.27
C GLU A 52 -6.96 -19.73 -2.73
N ALA A 53 -6.90 -21.07 -2.74
CA ALA A 53 -8.01 -21.94 -3.13
C ALA A 53 -9.27 -21.80 -2.24
N GLN A 54 -9.16 -21.14 -1.07
CA GLN A 54 -10.30 -20.86 -0.20
C GLN A 54 -11.14 -19.67 -0.67
N TYR A 55 -10.67 -18.94 -1.68
CA TYR A 55 -11.29 -17.69 -2.13
C TYR A 55 -11.61 -17.73 -3.64
N PRO A 56 -12.65 -17.03 -4.09
CA PRO A 56 -12.93 -16.84 -5.51
C PRO A 56 -11.97 -15.81 -6.13
N VAL A 57 -10.72 -16.19 -6.32
CA VAL A 57 -9.66 -15.30 -6.82
C VAL A 57 -9.91 -14.98 -8.29
N LYS A 58 -9.75 -13.72 -8.67
CA LYS A 58 -9.71 -13.29 -10.09
C LYS A 58 -8.49 -13.93 -10.77
N PRO A 59 -8.60 -14.38 -12.03
CA PRO A 59 -7.45 -14.91 -12.77
C PRO A 59 -6.25 -13.96 -12.72
N ASP A 60 -5.04 -14.48 -12.53
CA ASP A 60 -3.77 -13.75 -12.39
C ASP A 60 -3.67 -12.77 -11.20
N ASN A 61 -4.58 -12.87 -10.23
CA ASN A 61 -4.53 -12.02 -9.03
C ASN A 61 -4.14 -12.76 -7.75
N GLU A 62 -3.92 -14.07 -7.85
CA GLU A 62 -3.50 -14.93 -6.73
C GLU A 62 -2.12 -14.54 -6.18
N SER A 63 -1.89 -14.86 -4.90
CA SER A 63 -0.56 -14.83 -4.30
C SER A 63 0.37 -15.82 -4.99
N ILE A 64 1.61 -15.42 -5.27
CA ILE A 64 2.61 -16.30 -5.86
C ILE A 64 3.96 -16.22 -5.18
N ILE A 65 4.71 -17.32 -5.27
CA ILE A 65 6.14 -17.35 -4.96
C ILE A 65 6.91 -17.39 -6.27
N LEU A 66 7.83 -16.46 -6.46
CA LEU A 66 8.82 -16.53 -7.54
C LEU A 66 10.13 -17.06 -6.96
N TRP A 67 10.63 -18.13 -7.53
CA TRP A 67 11.89 -18.73 -7.12
C TRP A 67 13.05 -18.12 -7.92
N GLY A 68 14.08 -17.69 -7.22
CA GLY A 68 15.31 -17.15 -7.84
C GLY A 68 16.20 -18.22 -8.47
N ASP A 69 15.93 -19.48 -8.17
CA ASP A 69 16.61 -20.66 -8.69
C ASP A 69 15.58 -21.76 -9.00
N SER A 70 15.99 -22.81 -9.71
CA SER A 70 15.16 -23.99 -10.01
C SER A 70 14.87 -24.85 -8.78
N VAL A 71 15.59 -24.66 -7.68
CA VAL A 71 15.44 -25.41 -6.43
C VAL A 71 14.83 -24.52 -5.35
N ALA A 72 13.79 -25.02 -4.69
CA ALA A 72 13.17 -24.35 -3.54
C ALA A 72 14.11 -24.36 -2.33
N ARG A 73 14.88 -23.30 -2.16
CA ARG A 73 15.78 -23.09 -1.02
C ARG A 73 15.79 -21.62 -0.60
N PRO A 74 16.07 -21.29 0.68
CA PRO A 74 16.19 -19.91 1.10
C PRO A 74 17.33 -19.19 0.37
N THR A 75 17.08 -17.94 -0.05
CA THR A 75 18.11 -17.06 -0.63
C THR A 75 18.66 -16.09 0.42
N SER A 76 19.84 -15.49 0.15
CA SER A 76 20.43 -14.49 1.07
C SER A 76 19.53 -13.28 1.28
N TYR A 77 18.82 -12.86 0.23
CA TYR A 77 17.75 -11.87 0.26
C TYR A 77 16.45 -12.47 -0.27
N VAL A 78 15.34 -11.94 0.17
CA VAL A 78 14.02 -12.23 -0.39
C VAL A 78 13.30 -10.92 -0.65
N LEU A 79 12.58 -10.85 -1.76
CA LEU A 79 11.69 -9.76 -2.07
C LEU A 79 10.29 -10.05 -1.54
N LEU A 80 9.76 -9.19 -0.67
CA LEU A 80 8.33 -9.13 -0.35
C LEU A 80 7.71 -7.98 -1.13
N TYR A 81 6.75 -8.25 -2.01
CA TYR A 81 6.06 -7.20 -2.73
C TYR A 81 4.68 -6.93 -2.14
N LEU A 82 4.37 -5.68 -1.80
CA LEU A 82 3.06 -5.26 -1.29
C LEU A 82 2.41 -4.28 -2.27
N HIS A 83 1.31 -4.72 -2.89
CA HIS A 83 0.56 -3.92 -3.86
C HIS A 83 -0.28 -2.80 -3.22
N GLY A 84 -0.78 -1.87 -4.04
CA GLY A 84 -1.59 -0.74 -3.63
C GLY A 84 -3.06 -1.07 -3.35
N PHE A 85 -3.81 -0.04 -3.00
CA PHE A 85 -5.25 -0.10 -2.77
C PHE A 85 -5.99 -0.48 -4.06
N SER A 86 -6.97 -1.34 -3.95
CA SER A 86 -7.78 -1.92 -5.03
C SER A 86 -7.02 -2.76 -6.07
N ALA A 87 -5.70 -2.84 -5.97
CA ALA A 87 -4.80 -3.49 -6.91
C ALA A 87 -4.56 -4.99 -6.62
N SER A 88 -3.64 -5.59 -7.37
CA SER A 88 -3.11 -6.92 -7.14
C SER A 88 -1.61 -6.96 -7.44
N ARG A 89 -0.99 -8.15 -7.34
CA ARG A 89 0.47 -8.33 -7.54
C ARG A 89 0.99 -7.80 -8.88
N ASN A 90 0.15 -7.81 -9.91
CA ASN A 90 0.57 -7.41 -11.25
C ASN A 90 0.81 -5.90 -11.40
N GLU A 91 0.36 -5.10 -10.43
CA GLU A 91 0.71 -3.68 -10.31
C GLU A 91 2.24 -3.45 -10.28
N GLY A 92 3.02 -4.40 -9.77
CA GLY A 92 4.49 -4.33 -9.71
C GLY A 92 5.23 -4.94 -10.91
N TYR A 93 4.52 -5.47 -11.91
CA TYR A 93 5.12 -6.05 -13.10
C TYR A 93 5.54 -4.94 -14.09
N PRO A 94 6.72 -5.03 -14.75
CA PRO A 94 7.70 -6.13 -14.70
C PRO A 94 8.78 -5.98 -13.62
N VAL A 95 8.81 -4.87 -12.87
CA VAL A 95 9.94 -4.54 -11.98
C VAL A 95 10.21 -5.63 -10.94
N THR A 96 9.15 -6.23 -10.37
CA THR A 96 9.29 -7.34 -9.39
C THR A 96 9.93 -8.57 -10.00
N HIS A 97 9.50 -8.99 -11.19
CA HIS A 97 10.02 -10.17 -11.88
C HIS A 97 11.45 -9.97 -12.35
N ASP A 98 11.76 -8.79 -12.89
CA ASP A 98 13.09 -8.43 -13.32
C ASP A 98 14.06 -8.34 -12.12
N PHE A 99 13.58 -7.89 -10.94
CA PHE A 99 14.36 -7.86 -9.71
C PHE A 99 14.74 -9.28 -9.25
N VAL A 100 13.78 -10.22 -9.27
CA VAL A 100 14.01 -11.63 -8.95
C VAL A 100 15.07 -12.22 -9.88
N LYS A 101 14.93 -12.00 -11.18
CA LYS A 101 15.84 -12.50 -12.21
C LYS A 101 17.24 -11.91 -12.06
N GLU A 102 17.35 -10.61 -11.83
CA GLU A 102 18.63 -9.87 -11.73
C GLU A 102 19.44 -10.30 -10.52
N PHE A 103 18.81 -10.39 -9.35
CA PHE A 103 19.49 -10.68 -8.09
C PHE A 103 19.38 -12.14 -7.65
N LYS A 104 18.74 -13.00 -8.46
CA LYS A 104 18.54 -14.42 -8.17
C LYS A 104 18.01 -14.68 -6.77
N VAL A 105 17.04 -13.87 -6.36
CA VAL A 105 16.39 -13.94 -5.04
C VAL A 105 15.01 -14.55 -5.16
N ASN A 106 14.54 -15.20 -4.11
CA ASN A 106 13.14 -15.59 -4.03
C ASN A 106 12.27 -14.34 -3.81
N ALA A 107 11.02 -14.40 -4.23
CA ALA A 107 10.05 -13.37 -3.91
C ALA A 107 8.71 -13.95 -3.51
N TYR A 108 8.02 -13.25 -2.63
CA TYR A 108 6.61 -13.48 -2.33
C TYR A 108 5.80 -12.26 -2.74
N LEU A 109 4.84 -12.47 -3.62
CA LEU A 109 3.93 -11.47 -4.14
C LEU A 109 2.52 -11.81 -3.64
N PRO A 110 2.14 -11.40 -2.43
CA PRO A 110 0.84 -11.71 -1.84
C PRO A 110 -0.30 -10.97 -2.53
N ARG A 111 -1.47 -11.56 -2.46
CA ARG A 111 -2.77 -10.91 -2.57
C ARG A 111 -3.16 -10.44 -1.17
N LEU A 112 -3.24 -9.13 -0.96
CA LEU A 112 -3.65 -8.57 0.32
C LEU A 112 -5.14 -8.85 0.59
N ALA A 113 -5.52 -8.81 1.86
CA ALA A 113 -6.90 -9.11 2.28
C ALA A 113 -7.93 -8.33 1.46
N GLU A 114 -9.00 -9.02 1.02
CA GLU A 114 -10.13 -8.52 0.23
C GLU A 114 -9.78 -8.10 -1.22
N HIS A 115 -8.52 -8.08 -1.60
CA HIS A 115 -8.09 -7.69 -2.95
C HIS A 115 -8.10 -8.89 -3.91
N GLY A 116 -8.19 -8.61 -5.22
CA GLY A 116 -8.07 -9.61 -6.27
C GLY A 116 -9.13 -10.73 -6.24
N LEU A 117 -10.32 -10.49 -5.69
CA LEU A 117 -11.40 -11.46 -5.55
C LEU A 117 -12.58 -11.13 -6.46
N MET A 118 -13.31 -12.17 -6.90
CA MET A 118 -14.60 -12.04 -7.57
C MET A 118 -15.72 -12.03 -6.53
N LEU A 119 -16.07 -10.84 -6.04
CA LEU A 119 -17.06 -10.63 -5.00
C LEU A 119 -18.16 -9.68 -5.49
N ASP A 120 -19.40 -9.88 -5.01
CA ASP A 120 -20.52 -8.95 -5.27
C ASP A 120 -20.30 -7.58 -4.64
N GLU A 121 -19.64 -7.55 -3.48
CA GLU A 121 -19.34 -6.36 -2.68
C GLU A 121 -17.82 -6.21 -2.46
N PRO A 122 -17.04 -5.91 -3.52
CA PRO A 122 -15.57 -5.85 -3.42
C PRO A 122 -15.10 -4.85 -2.37
N LEU A 123 -14.07 -5.22 -1.60
CA LEU A 123 -13.43 -4.46 -0.53
C LEU A 123 -14.36 -4.06 0.64
N LEU A 124 -15.57 -4.63 0.76
CA LEU A 124 -16.48 -4.31 1.87
C LEU A 124 -15.84 -4.58 3.23
N ASN A 125 -15.09 -5.67 3.35
CA ASN A 125 -14.47 -6.13 4.59
C ASN A 125 -12.97 -5.80 4.66
N MET A 126 -12.45 -4.90 3.82
CA MET A 126 -11.07 -4.45 3.85
C MET A 126 -10.82 -3.50 5.04
N THR A 127 -10.96 -4.05 6.24
CA THR A 127 -10.67 -3.27 7.46
C THR A 127 -9.16 -3.03 7.63
N PRO A 128 -8.74 -1.99 8.38
CA PRO A 128 -7.34 -1.78 8.71
C PRO A 128 -6.67 -3.01 9.33
N THR A 129 -7.39 -3.72 10.20
CA THR A 129 -6.91 -4.95 10.85
C THR A 129 -6.72 -6.09 9.85
N ALA A 130 -7.70 -6.35 8.97
CA ALA A 130 -7.58 -7.39 7.95
C ALA A 130 -6.41 -7.12 7.01
N LEU A 131 -6.26 -5.88 6.58
CA LEU A 131 -5.19 -5.46 5.68
C LEU A 131 -3.81 -5.60 6.34
N TYR A 132 -3.66 -5.12 7.58
CA TYR A 132 -2.39 -5.23 8.30
C TYR A 132 -2.04 -6.68 8.68
N ASN A 133 -3.03 -7.50 9.05
CA ASN A 133 -2.82 -8.92 9.34
C ASN A 133 -2.33 -9.68 8.10
N SER A 134 -2.87 -9.37 6.91
CA SER A 134 -2.36 -9.98 5.67
C SER A 134 -0.92 -9.57 5.35
N ALA A 135 -0.54 -8.32 5.65
CA ALA A 135 0.84 -7.86 5.49
C ALA A 135 1.79 -8.55 6.51
N LYS A 136 1.37 -8.73 7.77
CA LYS A 136 2.12 -9.49 8.80
C LYS A 136 2.34 -10.95 8.37
N GLN A 137 1.27 -11.59 7.89
CA GLN A 137 1.36 -12.96 7.36
C GLN A 137 2.35 -13.04 6.19
N SER A 138 2.31 -12.05 5.30
CA SER A 138 3.22 -11.98 4.16
C SER A 138 4.69 -11.82 4.58
N LEU A 139 4.96 -11.04 5.63
CA LEU A 139 6.30 -10.92 6.20
C LEU A 139 6.81 -12.26 6.76
N VAL A 140 5.96 -13.00 7.47
CA VAL A 140 6.33 -14.33 8.02
C VAL A 140 6.60 -15.34 6.89
N ILE A 141 5.82 -15.31 5.80
CA ILE A 141 6.08 -16.16 4.62
C ILE A 141 7.41 -15.77 3.97
N ALA A 142 7.68 -14.46 3.77
CA ALA A 142 8.92 -14.00 3.19
C ALA A 142 10.15 -14.49 3.98
N HIS A 143 10.10 -14.48 5.31
CA HIS A 143 11.19 -15.01 6.16
C HIS A 143 11.46 -16.52 6.01
N LYS A 144 10.53 -17.28 5.44
CA LYS A 144 10.78 -18.68 5.09
C LYS A 144 11.52 -18.84 3.77
N LEU A 145 11.43 -17.83 2.90
CA LEU A 145 11.99 -17.83 1.57
C LEU A 145 13.40 -17.23 1.48
N GLY A 146 13.82 -16.46 2.50
CA GLY A 146 15.14 -15.85 2.53
C GLY A 146 15.55 -15.31 3.89
N GLN A 147 16.83 -14.96 4.02
CA GLN A 147 17.42 -14.53 5.29
C GLN A 147 17.17 -13.05 5.58
N LYS A 148 17.26 -12.19 4.56
CA LYS A 148 17.07 -10.74 4.64
C LYS A 148 15.89 -10.32 3.78
N VAL A 149 14.92 -9.64 4.40
CA VAL A 149 13.70 -9.22 3.71
C VAL A 149 13.82 -7.79 3.19
N VAL A 150 13.71 -7.63 1.88
CA VAL A 150 13.52 -6.33 1.23
C VAL A 150 12.06 -6.22 0.82
N ILE A 151 11.37 -5.20 1.34
CA ILE A 151 9.98 -4.94 0.96
C ILE A 151 9.96 -3.93 -0.18
N MET A 152 9.44 -4.34 -1.34
CA MET A 152 9.09 -3.47 -2.45
C MET A 152 7.59 -3.22 -2.41
N ALA A 153 7.17 -1.98 -2.50
CA ALA A 153 5.76 -1.65 -2.33
C ALA A 153 5.31 -0.46 -3.17
N ILE A 154 4.01 -0.39 -3.46
CA ILE A 154 3.38 0.73 -4.17
C ILE A 154 2.21 1.28 -3.33
N SER A 155 2.08 2.61 -3.27
CA SER A 155 0.91 3.30 -2.71
C SER A 155 0.57 2.85 -1.28
N THR A 156 -0.59 2.27 -1.05
CA THR A 156 -1.02 1.71 0.25
C THR A 156 -0.15 0.53 0.70
N GLY A 157 0.44 -0.23 -0.24
CA GLY A 157 1.46 -1.21 0.09
C GLY A 157 2.65 -0.58 0.81
N CYS A 158 3.04 0.66 0.45
CA CYS A 158 4.09 1.40 1.16
C CYS A 158 3.68 1.79 2.58
N THR A 159 2.40 2.13 2.81
CA THR A 159 1.84 2.36 4.15
C THR A 159 2.08 1.12 5.02
N LEU A 160 1.74 -0.06 4.51
CA LEU A 160 1.94 -1.34 5.19
C LEU A 160 3.42 -1.67 5.39
N ALA A 161 4.27 -1.40 4.39
CA ALA A 161 5.71 -1.61 4.47
C ALA A 161 6.37 -0.76 5.58
N LEU A 162 5.97 0.51 5.69
CA LEU A 162 6.43 1.40 6.77
C LEU A 162 5.96 0.91 8.14
N MET A 163 4.71 0.45 8.26
CA MET A 163 4.18 -0.14 9.49
C MET A 163 4.96 -1.39 9.89
N LEU A 164 5.23 -2.32 8.96
CA LEU A 164 6.01 -3.52 9.21
C LEU A 164 7.44 -3.17 9.63
N ALA A 165 8.08 -2.20 8.98
CA ALA A 165 9.44 -1.76 9.32
C ALA A 165 9.51 -1.10 10.70
N ALA A 166 8.48 -0.34 11.09
CA ALA A 166 8.39 0.29 12.41
C ALA A 166 8.12 -0.71 13.54
N ASP A 167 7.20 -1.66 13.31
CA ASP A 167 6.77 -2.63 14.33
C ASP A 167 7.74 -3.83 14.45
N TYR A 168 8.41 -4.21 13.34
CA TYR A 168 9.33 -5.35 13.28
C TYR A 168 10.69 -4.97 12.69
N PRO A 169 11.42 -4.02 13.29
CA PRO A 169 12.64 -3.46 12.70
C PRO A 169 13.75 -4.49 12.47
N LYS A 170 13.73 -5.64 13.18
CA LYS A 170 14.69 -6.74 13.01
C LYS A 170 14.32 -7.73 11.91
N LEU A 171 13.10 -7.61 11.35
CA LEU A 171 12.59 -8.52 10.33
C LEU A 171 12.51 -7.87 8.94
N VAL A 172 12.84 -6.59 8.83
CA VAL A 172 12.87 -5.86 7.56
C VAL A 172 14.25 -5.25 7.38
N ASP A 173 14.93 -5.62 6.30
CA ASP A 173 16.31 -5.21 6.01
C ASP A 173 16.40 -4.03 5.04
N GLY A 174 15.40 -3.81 4.21
CA GLY A 174 15.38 -2.71 3.26
C GLY A 174 13.98 -2.41 2.71
N LEU A 175 13.78 -1.18 2.26
CA LEU A 175 12.52 -0.69 1.72
C LEU A 175 12.72 -0.08 0.33
N ILE A 176 11.87 -0.46 -0.61
CA ILE A 176 11.75 0.13 -1.96
C ILE A 176 10.31 0.59 -2.11
N LEU A 177 10.07 1.88 -1.97
CA LEU A 177 8.74 2.47 -1.90
C LEU A 177 8.45 3.29 -3.15
N TYR A 178 7.37 2.98 -3.85
CA TYR A 178 6.91 3.73 -5.02
C TYR A 178 5.60 4.45 -4.71
N SER A 179 5.59 5.77 -4.92
CA SER A 179 4.43 6.64 -4.71
C SER A 179 3.70 6.34 -3.38
N PRO A 180 4.39 6.42 -2.21
CA PRO A 180 3.84 5.97 -0.94
C PRO A 180 2.61 6.77 -0.53
N ASN A 181 1.54 6.07 -0.17
CA ASN A 181 0.33 6.68 0.36
C ASN A 181 0.51 7.05 1.84
N ILE A 182 1.09 8.21 2.08
CA ILE A 182 1.21 8.82 3.40
C ILE A 182 -0.01 9.69 3.70
N LYS A 183 -0.51 10.33 2.65
CA LYS A 183 -1.70 11.16 2.67
C LYS A 183 -2.33 11.18 1.28
N ILE A 184 -3.65 11.00 1.23
CA ILE A 184 -4.42 11.14 0.00
C ILE A 184 -4.38 12.62 -0.44
N LYS A 185 -4.24 12.87 -1.75
CA LYS A 185 -4.12 14.23 -2.28
C LYS A 185 -5.40 15.04 -2.13
N ASP A 186 -6.56 14.39 -2.16
CA ASP A 186 -7.85 15.05 -1.98
C ASP A 186 -7.91 15.72 -0.60
N ILE A 187 -8.17 17.03 -0.60
CA ILE A 187 -8.22 17.88 0.61
C ILE A 187 -9.37 17.49 1.55
N PHE A 188 -10.39 16.82 1.05
CA PHE A 188 -11.54 16.34 1.84
C PHE A 188 -11.31 14.96 2.44
N SER A 189 -10.22 14.26 2.06
CA SER A 189 -9.93 12.92 2.56
C SER A 189 -9.93 12.81 4.09
N PRO A 190 -9.49 13.80 4.90
CA PRO A 190 -9.57 13.70 6.36
C PRO A 190 -10.99 13.60 6.92
N LEU A 191 -12.01 14.00 6.15
CA LEU A 191 -13.41 13.87 6.56
C LEU A 191 -13.91 12.43 6.50
N LEU A 192 -13.26 11.57 5.70
CA LEU A 192 -13.67 10.18 5.50
C LEU A 192 -13.67 9.37 6.80
N SER A 193 -12.69 9.57 7.66
CA SER A 193 -12.55 8.88 8.95
C SER A 193 -13.31 9.55 10.10
N GLY A 194 -13.87 10.74 9.85
CA GLY A 194 -14.61 11.54 10.82
C GLY A 194 -16.07 11.10 11.00
N PRO A 195 -16.83 11.84 11.88
CA PRO A 195 -18.27 11.72 11.96
C PRO A 195 -18.92 11.95 10.58
N TRP A 196 -19.93 11.16 10.25
CA TRP A 196 -20.61 11.17 8.95
C TRP A 196 -19.72 10.78 7.75
N GLY A 197 -18.47 10.38 7.95
CA GLY A 197 -17.50 10.14 6.86
C GLY A 197 -18.06 9.20 5.79
N LEU A 198 -18.63 8.05 6.19
CA LEU A 198 -19.25 7.10 5.26
C LEU A 198 -20.43 7.71 4.49
N GLN A 199 -21.30 8.47 5.18
CA GLN A 199 -22.46 9.09 4.57
C GLN A 199 -22.04 10.18 3.57
N LEU A 200 -21.04 10.99 3.93
CA LEU A 200 -20.48 12.01 3.04
C LEU A 200 -19.84 11.37 1.81
N THR A 201 -19.11 10.26 1.98
CA THR A 201 -18.50 9.52 0.87
C THR A 201 -19.57 8.96 -0.08
N ARG A 202 -20.62 8.33 0.47
CA ARG A 202 -21.75 7.82 -0.33
C ARG A 202 -22.49 8.94 -1.07
N MET A 203 -22.65 10.09 -0.43
CA MET A 203 -23.27 11.25 -1.06
C MET A 203 -22.40 11.82 -2.20
N ALA A 204 -21.07 11.92 -1.99
CA ALA A 204 -20.15 12.42 -2.99
C ALA A 204 -20.09 11.51 -4.24
N HIS A 205 -20.19 10.19 -4.07
CA HIS A 205 -20.24 9.23 -5.17
C HIS A 205 -21.67 8.99 -5.71
N GLY A 206 -22.72 9.50 -5.06
CA GLY A 206 -24.12 9.22 -5.40
C GLY A 206 -24.49 7.73 -5.26
N SER A 207 -23.65 6.93 -4.58
CA SER A 207 -23.75 5.47 -4.50
C SER A 207 -23.00 4.94 -3.27
N LYS A 208 -23.31 3.68 -2.90
CA LYS A 208 -22.48 2.90 -1.96
C LYS A 208 -21.21 2.34 -2.60
N TYR A 209 -21.03 2.55 -3.90
CA TYR A 209 -19.87 2.11 -4.66
C TYR A 209 -19.10 3.29 -5.20
N TYR A 210 -17.79 3.15 -5.20
CA TYR A 210 -16.91 3.85 -6.14
C TYR A 210 -16.96 3.11 -7.47
N ILE A 211 -17.01 3.85 -8.57
CA ILE A 211 -16.94 3.31 -9.93
C ILE A 211 -15.90 4.16 -10.67
N SER A 212 -14.84 3.51 -11.19
CA SER A 212 -13.87 4.18 -12.04
C SER A 212 -14.50 4.53 -13.39
N GLY A 213 -13.85 5.42 -14.13
CA GLY A 213 -14.25 5.72 -15.50
C GLY A 213 -13.84 4.67 -16.53
N ASP A 214 -13.13 3.61 -16.10
CA ASP A 214 -12.59 2.58 -16.97
C ASP A 214 -13.68 1.59 -17.41
N LEU A 215 -13.51 1.04 -18.61
CA LEU A 215 -14.39 -0.01 -19.09
C LEU A 215 -14.16 -1.29 -18.25
N PRO A 216 -15.20 -2.03 -17.87
CA PRO A 216 -15.09 -3.23 -17.03
C PRO A 216 -14.12 -4.29 -17.56
N ASP A 217 -13.97 -4.39 -18.87
CA ASP A 217 -13.09 -5.36 -19.55
C ASP A 217 -11.70 -4.77 -19.89
N SER A 218 -11.37 -3.59 -19.39
CA SER A 218 -10.04 -3.00 -19.58
C SER A 218 -8.97 -3.79 -18.83
N GLU A 219 -7.72 -3.69 -19.28
CA GLU A 219 -6.58 -4.32 -18.61
C GLU A 219 -6.42 -3.81 -17.17
N ASP A 220 -6.71 -2.54 -16.93
CA ASP A 220 -6.74 -1.97 -15.59
C ASP A 220 -7.73 -2.71 -14.69
N CYS A 221 -8.96 -2.96 -15.16
CA CYS A 221 -9.99 -3.64 -14.37
C CYS A 221 -9.70 -5.14 -14.15
N LYS A 222 -8.77 -5.73 -14.89
CA LYS A 222 -8.26 -7.08 -14.63
C LYS A 222 -7.48 -7.13 -13.32
N TYR A 223 -6.66 -6.13 -13.04
CA TYR A 223 -5.72 -6.11 -11.91
C TYR A 223 -6.07 -5.12 -10.82
N TRP A 224 -6.98 -4.18 -11.08
CA TRP A 224 -7.58 -3.29 -10.09
C TRP A 224 -9.08 -3.51 -9.99
N TYR A 225 -9.68 -3.13 -8.87
CA TYR A 225 -11.13 -3.03 -8.80
C TYR A 225 -11.61 -1.72 -9.39
N CYS A 226 -12.30 -1.78 -10.51
CA CYS A 226 -12.97 -0.63 -11.12
C CYS A 226 -14.33 -0.30 -10.47
N ARG A 227 -14.84 -1.20 -9.63
CA ARG A 227 -16.02 -1.00 -8.77
C ARG A 227 -15.76 -1.65 -7.41
N TYR A 228 -15.93 -0.88 -6.34
CA TYR A 228 -15.77 -1.38 -4.96
C TYR A 228 -16.60 -0.57 -3.97
N ARG A 229 -16.78 -1.09 -2.76
CA ARG A 229 -17.52 -0.45 -1.67
C ARG A 229 -16.75 0.74 -1.11
N VAL A 230 -17.42 1.89 -0.99
CA VAL A 230 -16.83 3.14 -0.47
C VAL A 230 -16.38 3.06 1.00
N GLU A 231 -16.87 2.07 1.75
CA GLU A 231 -16.37 1.75 3.09
C GLU A 231 -14.86 1.55 3.12
N ALA A 232 -14.30 0.98 2.06
CA ALA A 232 -12.86 0.78 1.92
C ALA A 232 -12.06 2.10 1.93
N GLN A 233 -12.61 3.17 1.35
CA GLN A 233 -11.97 4.50 1.39
C GLN A 233 -11.93 5.05 2.83
N VAL A 234 -12.99 4.84 3.59
CA VAL A 234 -13.05 5.22 5.01
C VAL A 234 -12.04 4.44 5.84
N TYR A 235 -11.96 3.13 5.64
CA TYR A 235 -10.97 2.27 6.31
C TYR A 235 -9.53 2.63 5.94
N LEU A 236 -9.28 2.94 4.65
CA LEU A 236 -7.97 3.40 4.21
C LEU A 236 -7.57 4.70 4.93
N GLN A 237 -8.46 5.69 4.97
CA GLN A 237 -8.18 6.94 5.68
C GLN A 237 -7.93 6.72 7.18
N GLN A 238 -8.70 5.84 7.83
CA GLN A 238 -8.45 5.48 9.23
C GLN A 238 -7.05 4.89 9.43
N LEU A 239 -6.60 4.01 8.53
CA LEU A 239 -5.26 3.42 8.59
C LEU A 239 -4.18 4.51 8.49
N LEU A 240 -4.34 5.46 7.56
CA LEU A 240 -3.41 6.58 7.39
C LEU A 240 -3.38 7.46 8.65
N ASP A 241 -4.53 7.85 9.19
CA ASP A 241 -4.63 8.69 10.38
C ASP A 241 -3.97 8.05 11.61
N MET A 242 -4.07 6.73 11.73
CA MET A 242 -3.50 5.99 12.86
C MET A 242 -1.99 5.86 12.76
N ARG A 243 -1.44 5.65 11.56
CA ARG A 243 -0.08 5.13 11.40
C ARG A 243 0.86 6.04 10.61
N MET A 244 0.33 6.98 9.80
CA MET A 244 1.19 7.84 8.97
C MET A 244 1.50 9.16 9.68
N ASN A 245 2.41 9.08 10.65
CA ASN A 245 2.82 10.22 11.48
C ASN A 245 4.31 10.12 11.87
N GLU A 246 4.88 11.24 12.32
CA GLU A 246 6.29 11.38 12.65
C GLU A 246 6.80 10.33 13.66
N LYS A 247 5.98 9.97 14.67
CA LYS A 247 6.38 8.96 15.67
C LYS A 247 6.61 7.60 15.05
N GLU A 248 5.79 7.22 14.07
CA GLU A 248 5.93 5.96 13.35
C GLU A 248 7.12 6.01 12.38
N PHE A 249 7.31 7.12 11.68
CA PHE A 249 8.42 7.29 10.74
C PHE A 249 9.78 7.25 11.44
N ALA A 250 9.89 7.87 12.62
CA ALA A 250 11.12 7.86 13.42
C ALA A 250 11.58 6.45 13.84
N LYS A 251 10.68 5.45 13.87
CA LYS A 251 11.00 4.05 14.18
C LYS A 251 11.59 3.28 12.97
N VAL A 252 11.48 3.81 11.76
CA VAL A 252 11.95 3.16 10.53
C VAL A 252 13.42 3.50 10.33
N HIS A 253 14.31 2.53 10.49
CA HIS A 253 15.77 2.69 10.40
C HIS A 253 16.39 1.97 9.21
N GLN A 254 15.60 1.27 8.41
CA GLN A 254 16.05 0.49 7.26
C GLN A 254 16.57 1.38 6.13
N ALA A 255 17.49 0.84 5.32
CA ALA A 255 17.85 1.45 4.06
C ALA A 255 16.61 1.61 3.18
N LEU A 256 16.42 2.78 2.54
CA LEU A 256 15.17 3.10 1.86
C LEU A 256 15.39 3.81 0.53
N PHE A 257 14.73 3.30 -0.51
CA PHE A 257 14.53 3.97 -1.80
C PHE A 257 13.11 4.50 -1.90
N LEU A 258 12.95 5.79 -2.21
CA LEU A 258 11.67 6.45 -2.47
C LEU A 258 11.60 6.90 -3.93
N GLY A 259 10.74 6.28 -4.73
CA GLY A 259 10.41 6.70 -6.09
C GLY A 259 9.01 7.33 -6.16
N TYR A 260 8.85 8.42 -6.92
CA TYR A 260 7.55 9.09 -7.06
C TYR A 260 7.43 9.84 -8.38
N TYR A 261 6.19 10.00 -8.88
CA TYR A 261 5.93 10.82 -10.05
C TYR A 261 5.85 12.30 -9.66
N TYR A 262 6.79 13.07 -10.17
CA TYR A 262 6.80 14.53 -10.05
C TYR A 262 7.60 15.14 -11.19
N LYS A 263 6.99 16.06 -11.93
CA LYS A 263 7.65 16.90 -12.92
C LYS A 263 7.64 18.36 -12.50
N ASP A 264 6.47 18.85 -12.09
CA ASP A 264 6.23 20.18 -11.55
C ASP A 264 4.95 20.19 -10.70
N GLU A 265 4.55 21.34 -10.14
CA GLU A 265 3.36 21.47 -9.27
C GLU A 265 2.04 21.10 -9.98
N LYS A 266 1.97 21.16 -11.30
CA LYS A 266 0.78 20.79 -12.09
C LYS A 266 0.84 19.36 -12.59
N GLN A 267 2.04 18.87 -12.87
CA GLN A 267 2.30 17.55 -13.43
C GLN A 267 3.01 16.68 -12.37
N GLN A 268 2.25 16.12 -11.47
CA GLN A 268 2.69 15.26 -10.39
C GLN A 268 1.60 14.24 -10.08
N ASP A 269 1.90 13.33 -9.18
CA ASP A 269 0.95 12.34 -8.69
C ASP A 269 -0.39 13.00 -8.27
N GLN A 270 -1.50 12.46 -8.79
CA GLN A 270 -2.84 12.98 -8.52
C GLN A 270 -3.58 12.18 -7.44
N THR A 271 -3.01 11.06 -7.01
CA THR A 271 -3.61 10.15 -6.02
C THR A 271 -3.13 10.47 -4.62
N ILE A 272 -1.81 10.67 -4.46
CA ILE A 272 -1.19 10.92 -3.14
C ILE A 272 -0.62 12.34 -3.05
N ASP A 273 -0.47 12.83 -1.83
CA ASP A 273 0.22 14.08 -1.53
C ASP A 273 1.75 13.84 -1.55
N VAL A 274 2.39 14.26 -2.65
CA VAL A 274 3.85 14.11 -2.83
C VAL A 274 4.63 14.85 -1.73
N LYS A 275 4.13 16.00 -1.26
CA LYS A 275 4.80 16.76 -0.18
C LYS A 275 4.78 15.98 1.14
N ALA A 276 3.68 15.28 1.42
CA ALA A 276 3.60 14.41 2.59
C ALA A 276 4.58 13.22 2.49
N ALA A 277 4.73 12.63 1.30
CA ALA A 277 5.70 11.55 1.07
C ALA A 277 7.16 12.03 1.26
N LEU A 278 7.48 13.23 0.79
CA LEU A 278 8.81 13.83 0.97
C LEU A 278 9.07 14.20 2.43
N LYS A 279 8.07 14.73 3.14
CA LYS A 279 8.16 15.01 4.57
C LYS A 279 8.41 13.72 5.36
N MET A 280 7.65 12.66 5.10
CA MET A 280 7.89 11.34 5.70
C MET A 280 9.34 10.89 5.48
N PHE A 281 9.87 10.99 4.26
CA PHE A 281 11.24 10.59 3.96
C PHE A 281 12.26 11.34 4.82
N ASP A 282 12.05 12.62 5.06
CA ASP A 282 12.94 13.43 5.89
C ASP A 282 12.83 13.08 7.40
N GLU A 283 11.66 12.60 7.86
CA GLU A 283 11.35 12.19 9.24
C GLU A 283 11.75 10.74 9.60
N LEU A 284 12.19 9.94 8.60
CA LEU A 284 12.67 8.57 8.85
C LEU A 284 13.91 8.55 9.74
N GLY A 285 13.96 7.59 10.67
CA GLY A 285 15.13 7.29 11.52
C GLY A 285 16.32 6.69 10.76
N SER A 286 16.17 6.36 9.49
CA SER A 286 17.22 5.77 8.64
C SER A 286 18.42 6.71 8.46
N PRO A 287 19.67 6.19 8.44
CA PRO A 287 20.87 6.99 8.14
C PRO A 287 20.76 7.68 6.79
N LYS A 288 21.31 8.91 6.70
CA LYS A 288 21.21 9.75 5.48
C LYS A 288 21.86 9.11 4.25
N ASP A 289 22.95 8.38 4.43
CA ASP A 289 23.68 7.66 3.40
C ASP A 289 22.99 6.37 2.94
N GLN A 290 21.98 5.93 3.66
CA GLN A 290 21.14 4.77 3.34
C GLN A 290 19.77 5.15 2.78
N LYS A 291 19.47 6.44 2.64
CA LYS A 291 18.20 6.94 2.07
C LYS A 291 18.43 7.55 0.69
N VAL A 292 17.65 7.10 -0.30
CA VAL A 292 17.66 7.65 -1.66
C VAL A 292 16.24 8.03 -2.05
N LYS A 293 16.02 9.27 -2.52
CA LYS A 293 14.73 9.69 -3.10
C LYS A 293 14.92 10.16 -4.53
N MET A 294 13.97 9.81 -5.41
CA MET A 294 14.04 10.12 -6.84
C MET A 294 12.67 10.41 -7.42
N ALA A 295 12.56 11.55 -8.09
CA ALA A 295 11.42 11.87 -8.93
C ALA A 295 11.56 11.22 -10.31
N PHE A 296 10.43 10.72 -10.85
CA PHE A 296 10.33 10.17 -12.21
C PHE A 296 9.40 11.06 -13.06
N PRO A 297 9.91 12.17 -13.62
CA PRO A 297 9.08 13.19 -14.29
C PRO A 297 8.39 12.69 -15.55
N ARG A 298 8.84 11.58 -16.13
CA ARG A 298 8.25 10.98 -17.32
C ARG A 298 7.26 9.85 -17.02
N ALA A 299 7.11 9.44 -15.76
CA ALA A 299 6.21 8.33 -15.41
C ALA A 299 4.76 8.62 -15.83
N GLY A 300 4.27 9.84 -15.58
CA GLY A 300 2.95 10.27 -16.02
C GLY A 300 1.78 9.64 -15.25
N ALA A 301 2.07 8.76 -14.28
CA ALA A 301 1.07 8.01 -13.54
C ALA A 301 1.49 7.83 -12.07
N HIS A 302 0.50 7.55 -11.20
CA HIS A 302 0.70 7.20 -9.80
C HIS A 302 1.51 5.91 -9.64
N VAL A 303 1.13 4.86 -10.35
CA VAL A 303 1.81 3.56 -10.32
C VAL A 303 2.99 3.59 -11.28
N ILE A 304 4.17 4.00 -10.77
CA ILE A 304 5.37 4.26 -11.60
C ILE A 304 6.11 3.00 -12.03
N ALA A 305 5.86 1.86 -11.39
CA ALA A 305 6.58 0.60 -11.62
C ALA A 305 5.81 -0.41 -12.49
N SER A 306 4.59 -0.06 -12.95
CA SER A 306 3.77 -0.92 -13.82
C SER A 306 3.91 -0.52 -15.28
N GLU A 307 4.06 -1.50 -16.16
CA GLU A 307 4.04 -1.27 -17.61
C GLU A 307 2.65 -0.89 -18.15
N ILE A 308 1.58 -1.20 -17.41
CA ILE A 308 0.22 -0.83 -17.77
C ILE A 308 0.02 0.69 -17.69
N THR A 309 0.64 1.35 -16.72
CA THR A 309 0.34 2.76 -16.39
C THR A 309 1.50 3.71 -16.64
N SER A 310 2.74 3.28 -16.43
CA SER A 310 3.91 4.15 -16.41
C SER A 310 4.64 4.23 -17.74
N LYS A 311 5.05 5.43 -18.12
CA LYS A 311 5.91 5.67 -19.30
C LYS A 311 7.41 5.65 -18.94
N SER A 312 7.79 5.19 -17.74
CA SER A 312 9.16 5.33 -17.23
C SER A 312 9.66 4.06 -16.49
N VAL A 313 9.05 2.91 -16.74
CA VAL A 313 9.32 1.65 -16.03
C VAL A 313 10.80 1.27 -16.09
N ASP A 314 11.44 1.38 -17.25
CA ASP A 314 12.87 1.04 -17.39
C ASP A 314 13.78 1.93 -16.52
N GLU A 315 13.46 3.23 -16.42
CA GLU A 315 14.23 4.12 -15.55
C GLU A 315 13.97 3.81 -14.08
N VAL A 316 12.73 3.53 -13.69
CA VAL A 316 12.38 3.07 -12.33
C VAL A 316 13.16 1.81 -11.98
N LYS A 317 13.13 0.81 -12.85
CA LYS A 317 13.89 -0.45 -12.72
C LYS A 317 15.38 -0.21 -12.55
N LYS A 318 15.99 0.58 -13.43
CA LYS A 318 17.40 0.93 -13.40
C LYS A 318 17.82 1.55 -12.07
N GLN A 319 17.07 2.52 -11.58
CA GLN A 319 17.38 3.21 -10.32
C GLN A 319 17.14 2.31 -9.10
N THR A 320 16.13 1.48 -9.14
CA THR A 320 15.86 0.44 -8.13
C THR A 320 17.03 -0.54 -8.02
N PHE A 321 17.52 -1.05 -9.16
CA PHE A 321 18.64 -1.98 -9.18
C PHE A 321 19.93 -1.32 -8.72
N LYS A 322 20.13 -0.04 -9.07
CA LYS A 322 21.27 0.74 -8.56
C LYS A 322 21.24 0.84 -7.04
N PHE A 323 20.09 1.15 -6.45
CA PHE A 323 19.91 1.18 -5.00
C PHE A 323 20.20 -0.20 -4.37
N ALA A 324 19.63 -1.27 -4.93
CA ALA A 324 19.84 -2.63 -4.44
C ALA A 324 21.34 -3.01 -4.42
N ARG A 325 22.10 -2.69 -5.49
CA ARG A 325 23.53 -2.97 -5.54
C ARG A 325 24.36 -2.10 -4.61
N HIS A 326 24.11 -0.78 -4.60
CA HIS A 326 25.02 0.15 -3.92
C HIS A 326 24.69 0.35 -2.44
N VAL A 327 23.41 0.30 -2.06
CA VAL A 327 22.98 0.54 -0.68
C VAL A 327 22.70 -0.78 0.03
N LEU A 328 21.86 -1.65 -0.55
CA LEU A 328 21.56 -2.96 0.05
C LEU A 328 22.68 -3.99 -0.13
N LYS A 329 23.68 -3.71 -0.98
CA LYS A 329 24.84 -4.61 -1.27
C LYS A 329 24.41 -5.97 -1.85
N MET A 330 23.34 -5.99 -2.60
CA MET A 330 22.89 -7.18 -3.34
C MET A 330 23.76 -7.38 -4.59
N GLN A 331 24.06 -8.64 -4.89
CA GLN A 331 24.93 -9.05 -6.02
C GLN A 331 24.15 -9.89 -7.02
#